data_ddf5558e3cbbc8802e5c22857c16c76f
#
_entry.id   ddf5558e3cbbc8802e5c22857c16c76f
#
_cell.length_a   1.000
_cell.length_b   1.000
_cell.length_c   1.000
_cell.angle_alpha   90.00
_cell.angle_beta   90.00
_cell.angle_gamma   90.00
#
_symmetry.space_group_name_H-M   'P 1'
#
loop_
_entity.id
_entity.type
_entity.pdbx_description
1 polymer ?
#
loop_
_entity_poly.entity_id
_entity_poly.type
_entity_poly.pdbx_seq_one_letter_code
_entity_poly.pdbx_strand_id
1 'polypeptide(L)' 'MTRFLICEHKGQRPDREAKVYHITDIEENHEVHLFENEELVEMRIYYKSSRAWGETTAIDTAEKWCLGLIH' A
#
# COMPACT_ATOMS: atom_id res chain seq x y z
N MET A 1 -12.55 13.82 0.98
CA MET A 1 -11.33 13.01 0.79
C MET A 1 -11.40 12.28 -0.54
N THR A 2 -10.36 12.43 -1.35
CA THR A 2 -10.30 11.74 -2.64
C THR A 2 -9.19 10.68 -2.59
N ARG A 3 -9.52 9.48 -2.99
CA ARG A 3 -8.60 8.34 -2.96
C ARG A 3 -8.42 7.81 -4.37
N PHE A 4 -7.18 7.78 -4.85
CA PHE A 4 -6.84 7.28 -6.17
C PHE A 4 -6.03 6.00 -6.05
N LEU A 5 -6.49 4.94 -6.68
CA LEU A 5 -5.71 3.69 -6.78
C LEU A 5 -4.57 3.92 -7.77
N ILE A 6 -3.33 3.78 -7.33
CA ILE A 6 -2.17 3.95 -8.19
C ILE A 6 -1.52 2.64 -8.60
N CYS A 7 -1.65 1.59 -7.81
CA CYS A 7 -1.23 0.27 -8.24
C CYS A 7 -1.86 -0.83 -7.40
N GLU A 8 -1.91 -2.03 -7.98
CA GLU A 8 -2.33 -3.25 -7.32
C GLU A 8 -1.25 -4.29 -7.52
N HIS A 9 -1.00 -5.09 -6.51
CA HIS A 9 -0.07 -6.22 -6.60
C HIS A 9 -0.75 -7.50 -6.17
N LYS A 10 -0.55 -8.54 -6.98
CA LYS A 10 -0.88 -9.92 -6.62
C LYS A 10 0.41 -10.67 -6.84
N GLY A 11 0.97 -11.17 -5.78
CA GLY A 11 2.29 -11.73 -5.86
C GLY A 11 2.32 -13.23 -6.02
N GLN A 12 3.48 -13.80 -5.68
CA GLN A 12 3.70 -15.23 -5.70
C GLN A 12 2.93 -15.96 -4.60
N ARG A 13 2.50 -15.21 -3.60
CA ARG A 13 1.59 -15.73 -2.57
C ARG A 13 0.17 -15.48 -3.07
N PRO A 14 -0.55 -16.50 -3.57
CA PRO A 14 -1.86 -16.25 -4.16
C PRO A 14 -2.92 -15.80 -3.17
N ASP A 15 -2.67 -16.00 -1.88
CA ASP A 15 -3.54 -15.55 -0.81
C ASP A 15 -3.31 -14.08 -0.44
N ARG A 16 -2.26 -13.45 -0.99
CA ARG A 16 -1.93 -12.05 -0.66
C ARG A 16 -2.06 -11.12 -1.84
N GLU A 17 -2.62 -9.97 -1.59
CA GLU A 17 -2.61 -8.86 -2.53
C GLU A 17 -2.46 -7.55 -1.77
N ALA A 18 -2.10 -6.52 -2.48
CA ALA A 18 -1.93 -5.19 -1.91
C ALA A 18 -2.43 -4.14 -2.89
N LYS A 19 -2.96 -3.06 -2.37
CA LYS A 19 -3.39 -1.92 -3.16
C LYS A 19 -2.74 -0.67 -2.59
N VAL A 20 -2.22 0.17 -3.46
CA VAL A 20 -1.60 1.43 -3.07
C VAL A 20 -2.46 2.57 -3.57
N TYR A 21 -2.80 3.48 -2.67
CA TYR A 21 -3.64 4.63 -2.97
C TYR A 21 -2.90 5.93 -2.70
N HIS A 22 -3.17 6.92 -3.53
CA HIS A 22 -2.76 8.29 -3.30
C HIS A 22 -3.97 9.05 -2.74
N ILE A 23 -3.82 9.63 -1.59
CA ILE A 23 -4.87 10.38 -0.92
C ILE A 23 -4.60 11.87 -1.10
N THR A 24 -5.56 12.58 -1.72
CA THR A 24 -5.47 14.02 -1.86
C THR A 24 -6.50 14.66 -0.93
N ASP A 25 -6.03 15.08 0.19
CA ASP A 25 -6.83 15.72 1.20
C ASP A 25 -6.08 16.98 1.66
N ILE A 26 -6.35 17.47 2.84
CA ILE A 26 -5.62 18.61 3.40
C ILE A 26 -4.12 18.32 3.37
N GLU A 27 -3.74 17.10 3.71
CA GLU A 27 -2.37 16.63 3.62
C GLU A 27 -2.32 15.42 2.70
N GLU A 28 -1.46 15.47 1.67
CA GLU A 28 -1.29 14.33 0.78
C GLU A 28 -0.57 13.19 1.50
N ASN A 29 -1.03 11.98 1.26
CA ASN A 29 -0.35 10.80 1.76
C ASN A 29 -0.60 9.62 0.83
N HIS A 30 0.06 8.50 1.13
CA HIS A 30 -0.15 7.25 0.43
C HIS A 30 -0.60 6.20 1.43
N GLU A 31 -1.59 5.40 1.05
CA GLU A 31 -2.07 4.29 1.86
C GLU A 31 -1.77 2.99 1.15
N VAL A 32 -1.31 2.01 1.92
CA VAL A 32 -1.12 0.66 1.42
C VAL A 32 -2.10 -0.24 2.15
N HIS A 33 -2.99 -0.86 1.39
CA HIS A 33 -3.96 -1.80 1.93
C HIS A 33 -3.46 -3.21 1.67
N LEU A 34 -3.25 -3.97 2.74
CA LEU A 34 -2.68 -5.31 2.68
C LEU A 34 -3.79 -6.34 2.94
N PHE A 35 -3.96 -7.24 1.98
CA PHE A 35 -5.01 -8.26 2.03
C PHE A 35 -4.40 -9.65 2.13
N GLU A 36 -5.07 -10.52 2.88
CA GLU A 36 -4.75 -11.93 2.93
C GLU A 36 -6.07 -12.69 2.94
N ASN A 37 -6.20 -13.66 2.03
CA ASN A 37 -7.44 -14.42 1.85
C ASN A 37 -8.65 -13.50 1.60
N GLU A 38 -8.43 -12.45 0.80
CA GLU A 38 -9.45 -11.47 0.43
C GLU A 38 -9.93 -10.57 1.58
N GLU A 39 -9.29 -10.65 2.74
CA GLU A 39 -9.58 -9.79 3.88
C GLU A 39 -8.50 -8.73 4.06
N LEU A 40 -8.92 -7.50 4.33
CA LEU A 40 -8.00 -6.42 4.69
C LEU A 40 -7.46 -6.71 6.09
N VAL A 41 -6.16 -6.98 6.19
CA VAL A 41 -5.53 -7.31 7.47
C VAL A 41 -4.72 -6.15 8.04
N GLU A 42 -4.27 -5.23 7.20
CA GLU A 42 -3.52 -4.07 7.67
C GLU A 42 -3.61 -2.95 6.66
N MET A 43 -3.56 -1.72 7.15
CA MET A 43 -3.46 -0.53 6.33
C MET A 43 -2.30 0.31 6.88
N ARG A 44 -1.34 0.67 6.03
CA ARG A 44 -0.22 1.52 6.40
C ARG A 44 -0.33 2.85 5.68
N ILE A 45 0.01 3.92 6.37
CA ILE A 45 -0.09 5.27 5.82
C ILE A 45 1.28 5.91 5.80
N TYR A 46 1.67 6.43 4.64
CA TYR A 46 2.94 7.13 4.46
C TYR A 46 2.65 8.58 4.09
N TYR A 47 3.04 9.49 4.97
CA TYR A 47 2.73 10.90 4.85
C TYR A 47 3.72 11.64 3.96
N LYS A 48 3.23 12.66 3.28
CA LYS A 48 4.05 13.49 2.40
C LYS A 48 5.20 14.17 3.14
N SER A 49 5.04 14.48 4.42
CA SER A 49 6.10 15.04 5.25
C SER A 49 7.33 14.16 5.33
N SER A 50 7.17 12.89 5.01
CA SER A 50 8.26 11.92 4.97
C SER A 50 8.66 11.66 3.52
N ARG A 51 9.05 12.68 2.81
CA ARG A 51 9.29 12.69 1.36
C ARG A 51 9.85 11.44 0.73
N ALA A 52 10.98 10.97 1.27
CA ALA A 52 11.66 9.80 0.73
C ALA A 52 10.85 8.52 0.96
N TRP A 53 9.82 8.61 1.77
CA TRP A 53 9.04 7.47 2.22
C TRP A 53 7.63 7.42 1.62
N GLY A 54 7.34 8.31 0.68
CA GLY A 54 6.01 8.41 0.09
C GLY A 54 5.65 7.26 -0.83
N GLU A 55 5.51 7.57 -2.12
CA GLU A 55 5.07 6.60 -3.12
C GLU A 55 6.00 5.39 -3.25
N THR A 56 7.31 5.63 -3.30
CA THR A 56 8.29 4.55 -3.46
C THR A 56 8.20 3.54 -2.32
N THR A 57 8.12 4.03 -1.08
CA THR A 57 8.02 3.15 0.09
C THR A 57 6.70 2.40 0.10
N ALA A 58 5.61 3.07 -0.29
CA ALA A 58 4.30 2.42 -0.35
C ALA A 58 4.31 1.27 -1.35
N ILE A 59 4.85 1.49 -2.54
CA ILE A 59 4.94 0.45 -3.58
C ILE A 59 5.84 -0.68 -3.12
N ASP A 60 6.99 -0.35 -2.51
CA ASP A 60 7.92 -1.36 -1.98
C ASP A 60 7.25 -2.24 -0.92
N THR A 61 6.49 -1.63 -0.02
CA THR A 61 5.74 -2.36 1.00
C THR A 61 4.74 -3.33 0.37
N ALA A 62 4.03 -2.86 -0.64
CA ALA A 62 3.06 -3.69 -1.36
C ALA A 62 3.73 -4.90 -2.01
N GLU A 63 4.86 -4.69 -2.67
CA GLU A 63 5.61 -5.78 -3.29
C GLU A 63 6.10 -6.79 -2.26
N LYS A 64 6.70 -6.32 -1.17
CA LYS A 64 7.22 -7.20 -0.13
C LYS A 64 6.13 -8.02 0.53
N TRP A 65 4.97 -7.43 0.74
CA TRP A 65 3.83 -8.16 1.27
C TRP A 65 3.43 -9.33 0.35
N CYS A 66 3.31 -9.04 -0.94
CA CYS A 66 2.89 -10.03 -1.93
C CYS A 66 3.94 -11.12 -2.14
N LEU A 67 5.22 -10.83 -1.88
CA LEU A 67 6.30 -11.80 -1.95
C LEU A 67 6.44 -12.62 -0.65
N GLY A 68 5.72 -12.24 0.40
CA GLY A 68 5.81 -12.91 1.69
C GLY A 68 7.02 -12.50 2.52
N LEU A 69 7.65 -11.37 2.19
CA LEU A 69 8.85 -10.90 2.89
C LEU A 69 8.56 -10.12 4.17
N ILE A 70 7.34 -9.62 4.32
CA ILE A 70 6.89 -8.92 5.52
C ILE A 70 5.58 -9.52 6.03
N HIS A 71 5.31 -9.31 7.29
CA HIS A 71 4.13 -9.83 7.98
C HIS A 71 3.27 -8.73 8.55
#